data_64fde7a2bbd4f00426612ec7dfa9bf8a
#
_entry.id   64fde7a2bbd4f00426612ec7dfa9bf8a
#
_cell.length_a   1.000
_cell.length_b   1.000
_cell.length_c   1.000
_cell.angle_alpha   90.00
_cell.angle_beta   90.00
_cell.angle_gamma   90.00
#
_symmetry.space_group_name_H-M   'P 1'
#
loop_
_entity.id
_entity.type
_entity.pdbx_description
1 polymer ?
#
loop_
_entity_poly.entity_id
_entity_poly.type
_entity_poly.pdbx_seq_one_letter_code
_entity_poly.pdbx_strand_id
1 'polypeptide(L)'
;MLDQLPPVVRRYFELDPSEIEQFVALFTEDATVVDERETYHGTPAIRSWRAGPAVKYTYTTELSNAESDDADRWLVSGRLIGDFPGGIADLHWEFKLAGELISRLVIAP
;
A
#
# COMPACT_ATOMS: atom_id res chain seq x y z
N MET A 1 7.10 -4.70 -13.84
CA MET A 1 6.08 -5.38 -14.65
C MET A 1 4.81 -5.56 -13.85
N LEU A 2 3.82 -4.74 -14.18
CA LEU A 2 2.54 -4.74 -13.43
C LEU A 2 1.81 -6.07 -13.50
N ASP A 3 1.92 -6.78 -14.61
CA ASP A 3 1.27 -8.07 -14.81
C ASP A 3 1.91 -9.21 -14.00
N GLN A 4 3.04 -8.96 -13.36
CA GLN A 4 3.76 -9.95 -12.55
C GLN A 4 3.63 -9.72 -11.05
N LEU A 5 2.83 -8.76 -10.62
CA LEU A 5 2.64 -8.47 -9.21
C LEU A 5 2.14 -9.71 -8.45
N PRO A 6 2.71 -9.99 -7.26
CA PRO A 6 2.17 -11.05 -6.41
C PRO A 6 0.69 -10.81 -6.09
N PRO A 7 -0.09 -11.87 -5.88
CA PRO A 7 -1.53 -11.70 -5.59
C PRO A 7 -1.82 -10.77 -4.42
N VAL A 8 -1.03 -10.81 -3.34
CA VAL A 8 -1.24 -9.95 -2.17
C VAL A 8 -1.02 -8.47 -2.50
N VAL A 9 -0.02 -8.15 -3.34
CA VAL A 9 0.24 -6.77 -3.76
C VAL A 9 -0.88 -6.29 -4.67
N ARG A 10 -1.32 -7.13 -5.60
CA ARG A 10 -2.43 -6.81 -6.48
C ARG A 10 -3.70 -6.55 -5.66
N ARG A 11 -3.97 -7.40 -4.69
CA ARG A 11 -5.13 -7.27 -3.81
C ARG A 11 -5.11 -5.97 -3.01
N TYR A 12 -3.92 -5.55 -2.56
CA TYR A 12 -3.74 -4.28 -1.87
C TYR A 12 -4.34 -3.11 -2.66
N PHE A 13 -4.08 -3.06 -3.96
CA PHE A 13 -4.56 -1.98 -4.82
C PHE A 13 -6.02 -2.14 -5.26
N GLU A 14 -6.58 -3.34 -5.17
CA GLU A 14 -7.94 -3.64 -5.62
C GLU A 14 -9.01 -3.44 -4.54
N LEU A 15 -8.64 -3.54 -3.26
CA LEU A 15 -9.60 -3.49 -2.18
C LEU A 15 -10.22 -2.09 -2.02
N ASP A 16 -11.54 -2.06 -1.85
CA ASP A 16 -12.25 -0.84 -1.52
C ASP A 16 -11.89 -0.38 -0.10
N PRO A 17 -11.79 0.94 0.17
CA PRO A 17 -11.48 1.44 1.50
C PRO A 17 -12.42 0.95 2.62
N SER A 18 -13.64 0.54 2.29
CA SER A 18 -14.58 0.01 3.28
C SER A 18 -14.27 -1.42 3.70
N GLU A 19 -13.41 -2.13 2.95
CA GLU A 19 -13.08 -3.53 3.22
C GLU A 19 -11.88 -3.66 4.15
N ILE A 20 -11.99 -3.06 5.35
CA ILE A 20 -10.86 -2.92 6.29
C ILE A 20 -10.34 -4.27 6.78
N GLU A 21 -11.21 -5.22 7.13
CA GLU A 21 -10.74 -6.51 7.65
C GLU A 21 -10.05 -7.35 6.57
N GLN A 22 -10.53 -7.29 5.34
CA GLN A 22 -9.86 -7.91 4.21
C GLN A 22 -8.50 -7.27 3.96
N PHE A 23 -8.41 -5.96 4.14
CA PHE A 23 -7.17 -5.22 3.96
C PHE A 23 -6.11 -5.61 5.00
N VAL A 24 -6.47 -5.61 6.29
CA VAL A 24 -5.51 -5.96 7.33
C VAL A 24 -5.07 -7.42 7.24
N ALA A 25 -5.90 -8.29 6.68
CA ALA A 25 -5.55 -9.68 6.46
C ALA A 25 -4.44 -9.89 5.43
N LEU A 26 -4.10 -8.86 4.64
CA LEU A 26 -2.98 -8.91 3.69
C LEU A 26 -1.62 -8.80 4.37
N PHE A 27 -1.58 -8.39 5.65
CA PHE A 27 -0.35 -8.06 6.37
C PHE A 27 -0.06 -9.09 7.46
N THR A 28 1.22 -9.26 7.78
CA THR A 28 1.60 -10.04 8.97
C THR A 28 1.17 -9.29 10.23
N GLU A 29 1.06 -10.00 11.35
CA GLU A 29 0.62 -9.39 12.62
C GLU A 29 1.57 -8.30 13.10
N ASP A 30 2.85 -8.43 12.79
CA ASP A 30 3.89 -7.48 13.18
C ASP A 30 4.32 -6.56 12.03
N ALA A 31 3.51 -6.48 10.98
CA ALA A 31 3.83 -5.66 9.83
C ALA A 31 3.98 -4.19 10.18
N THR A 32 4.76 -3.47 9.37
CA THR A 32 4.96 -2.03 9.51
C THR A 32 4.56 -1.33 8.22
N VAL A 33 3.78 -0.27 8.35
CA VAL A 33 3.45 0.63 7.25
C VAL A 33 4.04 2.00 7.57
N VAL A 34 4.74 2.60 6.60
CA VAL A 34 5.25 3.97 6.71
C VAL A 34 4.57 4.79 5.62
N ASP A 35 3.85 5.83 6.02
CA ASP A 35 3.13 6.71 5.12
C ASP A 35 3.23 8.14 5.64
N GLU A 36 3.56 9.09 4.78
CA GLU A 36 3.73 10.49 5.15
C GLU A 36 4.68 10.66 6.34
N ARG A 37 5.74 9.86 6.41
CA ARG A 37 6.76 9.84 7.47
C ARG A 37 6.23 9.34 8.82
N GLU A 38 5.00 8.85 8.88
CA GLU A 38 4.43 8.24 10.08
C GLU A 38 4.55 6.73 9.98
N THR A 39 4.87 6.09 11.10
CA THR A 39 5.02 4.63 11.17
C THR A 39 3.85 4.02 11.89
N TYR A 40 3.25 3.01 11.29
CA TYR A 40 2.13 2.25 11.85
C TYR A 40 2.59 0.80 11.99
N HIS A 41 2.72 0.34 13.23
CA HIS A 41 3.25 -0.99 13.52
C HIS A 41 2.18 -1.87 14.13
N GLY A 42 1.98 -3.06 13.55
CA GLY A 42 1.05 -4.07 14.02
C GLY A 42 -0.37 -3.87 13.51
N THR A 43 -1.16 -4.92 13.62
CA THR A 43 -2.53 -4.96 13.07
C THR A 43 -3.43 -3.82 13.56
N PRO A 44 -3.48 -3.49 14.87
CA PRO A 44 -4.36 -2.39 15.31
C PRO A 44 -3.98 -1.04 14.71
N ALA A 45 -2.67 -0.75 14.59
CA ALA A 45 -2.19 0.50 14.03
C ALA A 45 -2.50 0.58 12.53
N ILE A 46 -2.30 -0.51 11.81
CA ILE A 46 -2.58 -0.58 10.36
C ILE A 46 -4.09 -0.42 10.11
N ARG A 47 -4.92 -1.05 10.96
CA ARG A 47 -6.37 -0.88 10.88
C ARG A 47 -6.77 0.59 11.05
N SER A 48 -6.21 1.27 12.04
CA SER A 48 -6.48 2.69 12.30
C SER A 48 -6.02 3.57 11.15
N TRP A 49 -4.84 3.27 10.58
CA TRP A 49 -4.32 3.99 9.42
C TRP A 49 -5.27 3.86 8.23
N ARG A 50 -5.71 2.64 7.92
CA ARG A 50 -6.59 2.40 6.78
C ARG A 50 -7.96 3.08 6.97
N ALA A 51 -8.45 3.15 8.20
CA ALA A 51 -9.75 3.74 8.50
C ALA A 51 -9.73 5.27 8.60
N GLY A 52 -8.55 5.88 8.69
CA GLY A 52 -8.40 7.32 8.89
C GLY A 52 -7.43 7.96 7.89
N PRO A 53 -6.12 8.06 8.20
CA PRO A 53 -5.17 8.79 7.35
C PRO A 53 -5.16 8.33 5.89
N ALA A 54 -5.30 7.03 5.64
CA ALA A 54 -5.24 6.48 4.29
C ALA A 54 -6.45 6.87 3.43
N VAL A 55 -7.56 7.27 4.06
CA VAL A 55 -8.79 7.62 3.35
C VAL A 55 -9.22 9.08 3.59
N LYS A 56 -8.29 9.90 4.05
CA LYS A 56 -8.52 11.33 4.30
C LYS A 56 -9.04 12.04 3.06
N TYR A 57 -8.59 11.63 1.88
CA TYR A 57 -9.02 12.19 0.60
C TYR A 57 -9.57 11.09 -0.28
N THR A 58 -10.42 11.47 -1.22
CA THR A 58 -10.90 10.57 -2.27
C THR A 58 -9.97 10.68 -3.47
N TYR A 59 -9.50 9.54 -3.97
CA TYR A 59 -8.56 9.52 -5.10
C TYR A 59 -8.66 8.21 -5.86
N THR A 60 -8.16 8.25 -7.10
CA THR A 60 -7.91 7.06 -7.91
C THR A 60 -6.41 6.85 -8.04
N THR A 61 -6.00 5.61 -8.23
CA THR A 61 -4.60 5.23 -8.38
C THR A 61 -4.36 4.69 -9.78
N GLU A 62 -3.35 5.26 -10.47
CA GLU A 62 -2.90 4.76 -11.77
C GLU A 62 -1.49 4.21 -11.60
N LEU A 63 -1.34 2.89 -11.66
CA LEU A 63 -0.03 2.26 -11.55
C LEU A 63 0.70 2.36 -12.89
N SER A 64 1.98 2.72 -12.85
CA SER A 64 2.79 2.89 -14.06
C SER A 64 3.87 1.84 -14.22
N ASN A 65 4.41 1.30 -13.12
CA ASN A 65 5.49 0.33 -13.20
C ASN A 65 5.59 -0.50 -11.92
N ALA A 66 6.16 -1.69 -12.04
CA ALA A 66 6.48 -2.54 -10.91
C ALA A 66 7.81 -3.23 -11.18
N GLU A 67 8.70 -3.22 -10.20
CA GLU A 67 10.01 -3.85 -10.28
C GLU A 67 10.22 -4.74 -9.07
N SER A 68 10.96 -5.83 -9.26
CA SER A 68 11.33 -6.72 -8.18
C SER A 68 12.83 -6.96 -8.27
N ASP A 69 13.56 -6.73 -7.15
CA ASP A 69 14.98 -7.07 -7.08
C ASP A 69 15.19 -8.45 -6.45
N ASP A 70 14.09 -9.02 -5.90
CA ASP A 70 14.11 -10.35 -5.31
C ASP A 70 12.64 -10.78 -5.12
N ALA A 71 12.39 -12.06 -4.86
CA ALA A 71 11.02 -12.60 -4.78
C ALA A 71 10.17 -11.92 -3.70
N ASP A 72 10.82 -11.39 -2.65
CA ASP A 72 10.15 -10.82 -1.48
C ASP A 72 10.04 -9.30 -1.52
N ARG A 73 10.65 -8.64 -2.50
CA ARG A 73 10.69 -7.17 -2.55
C ARG A 73 10.15 -6.65 -3.87
N TRP A 74 9.18 -5.75 -3.75
CA TRP A 74 8.56 -5.12 -4.91
C TRP A 74 8.51 -3.61 -4.75
N LEU A 75 8.92 -2.90 -5.78
CA LEU A 75 8.77 -1.46 -5.88
C LEU A 75 7.73 -1.17 -6.94
N VAL A 76 6.64 -0.54 -6.52
CA VAL A 76 5.54 -0.17 -7.42
C VAL A 76 5.51 1.36 -7.53
N SER A 77 5.36 1.87 -8.73
CA SER A 77 5.27 3.30 -9.00
C SER A 77 3.90 3.62 -9.58
N GLY A 78 3.37 4.78 -9.24
CA GLY A 78 2.08 5.19 -9.77
C GLY A 78 1.74 6.62 -9.41
N ARG A 79 0.52 6.99 -9.75
CA ARG A 79 0.02 8.35 -9.58
C ARG A 79 -1.33 8.32 -8.88
N LEU A 80 -1.49 9.14 -7.87
CA LEU A 80 -2.78 9.41 -7.27
C LEU A 80 -3.38 10.65 -7.93
N ILE A 81 -4.66 10.58 -8.26
CA ILE A 81 -5.42 11.70 -8.81
C ILE A 81 -6.66 11.86 -7.94
N GLY A 82 -6.81 13.00 -7.29
CA GLY A 82 -7.89 13.13 -6.32
C GLY A 82 -8.13 14.56 -5.84
N ASP A 83 -8.86 14.67 -4.75
CA ASP A 83 -9.34 15.93 -4.18
C ASP A 83 -8.42 16.54 -3.12
N PHE A 84 -7.21 15.99 -2.97
CA PHE A 84 -6.19 16.54 -2.07
C PHE A 84 -5.50 17.76 -2.71
N PRO A 85 -4.79 18.58 -1.90
CA PRO A 85 -4.07 19.75 -2.42
C PRO A 85 -3.11 19.35 -3.54
N GLY A 86 -3.18 20.05 -4.67
CA GLY A 86 -2.40 19.76 -5.86
C GLY A 86 -3.07 18.77 -6.82
N GLY A 87 -3.96 17.93 -6.36
CA GLY A 87 -4.76 17.01 -7.16
C GLY A 87 -4.04 15.82 -7.79
N ILE A 88 -2.71 15.85 -7.84
CA ILE A 88 -1.88 14.79 -8.42
C ILE A 88 -0.67 14.57 -7.54
N ALA A 89 -0.35 13.31 -7.26
CA ALA A 89 0.85 12.92 -6.52
C ALA A 89 1.46 11.67 -7.14
N ASP A 90 2.74 11.75 -7.49
CA ASP A 90 3.49 10.58 -7.95
C ASP A 90 4.13 9.90 -6.76
N LEU A 91 3.86 8.62 -6.57
CA LEU A 91 4.29 7.87 -5.41
C LEU A 91 4.98 6.56 -5.78
N HIS A 92 5.76 6.07 -4.82
CA HIS A 92 6.33 4.73 -4.84
C HIS A 92 5.83 3.97 -3.63
N TRP A 93 5.52 2.69 -3.83
CA TRP A 93 5.15 1.75 -2.78
C TRP A 93 6.21 0.66 -2.75
N GLU A 94 6.95 0.57 -1.65
CA GLU A 94 7.92 -0.51 -1.45
C GLU A 94 7.30 -1.57 -0.57
N PHE A 95 7.11 -2.75 -1.14
CA PHE A 95 6.55 -3.90 -0.41
C PHE A 95 7.66 -4.88 -0.07
N LYS A 96 7.67 -5.36 1.17
CA LYS A 96 8.43 -6.53 1.56
C LYS A 96 7.45 -7.60 1.99
N LEU A 97 7.62 -8.80 1.45
CA LEU A 97 6.72 -9.92 1.70
C LEU A 97 7.35 -10.93 2.65
N ALA A 98 6.51 -11.56 3.46
CA ALA A 98 6.86 -12.73 4.26
C ALA A 98 5.88 -13.83 3.86
N GLY A 99 6.32 -14.75 3.01
CA GLY A 99 5.42 -15.72 2.39
C GLY A 99 4.41 -15.00 1.51
N GLU A 100 3.14 -15.21 1.77
CA GLU A 100 2.04 -14.63 0.98
C GLU A 100 1.46 -13.36 1.61
N LEU A 101 2.12 -12.80 2.64
CA LEU A 101 1.65 -11.62 3.34
C LEU A 101 2.65 -10.48 3.25
N ILE A 102 2.18 -9.27 3.45
CA ILE A 102 3.01 -8.07 3.47
C ILE A 102 3.57 -7.90 4.88
N SER A 103 4.90 -7.85 5.00
CA SER A 103 5.55 -7.60 6.30
C SER A 103 5.98 -6.15 6.47
N ARG A 104 6.14 -5.41 5.37
CA ARG A 104 6.50 -4.00 5.41
C ARG A 104 6.01 -3.30 4.15
N LEU A 105 5.52 -2.09 4.33
CA LEU A 105 5.13 -1.22 3.22
C LEU A 105 5.61 0.19 3.52
N VAL A 106 6.34 0.79 2.58
CA VAL A 106 6.76 2.19 2.67
C VAL A 106 6.17 2.92 1.47
N ILE A 107 5.43 3.99 1.74
CA ILE A 107 4.81 4.84 0.72
C ILE A 107 5.53 6.18 0.76
N ALA A 108 6.08 6.60 -0.37
CA ALA A 108 6.85 7.85 -0.46
C ALA A 108 6.78 8.44 -1.88
N PRO A 109 7.00 9.75 -2.00
CA PRO A 109 7.10 10.41 -3.32
C PRO A 109 8.26 9.89 -4.15
#